data_b7c0aec88288f622e944659ed2fd62cd
#
_entry.id   b7c0aec88288f622e944659ed2fd62cd
#
_cell.length_a   1.000
_cell.length_b   1.000
_cell.length_c   1.000
_cell.angle_alpha   90.00
_cell.angle_beta   90.00
_cell.angle_gamma   90.00
#
_symmetry.space_group_name_H-M   'P 1'
#
loop_
_entity.id
_entity.type
_entity.pdbx_description
1 polymer ?
#
loop_
_entity_poly.entity_id
_entity_poly.type
_entity_poly.pdbx_seq_one_letter_code
_entity_poly.pdbx_strand_id
1 'polypeptide(L)'
;MAHSVAIGVAKVVLHLPESGSLKAKRQVVHGLLRRVRSEFQVSAAEVGELDFWQRAELAIAIVSGDGRHAEEVLAAVLTYIESHSDGARITDVSTELVRL
;
A
#
# COMPACT_ATOMS: atom_id res chain seq x y z
N MET A 1 -12.82 23.59 -18.08
CA MET A 1 -11.67 22.72 -18.17
C MET A 1 -11.63 21.74 -17.04
N ALA A 2 -11.45 20.52 -17.37
CA ALA A 2 -11.41 19.48 -16.35
C ALA A 2 -10.14 19.57 -15.51
N HIS A 3 -10.16 18.92 -14.37
CA HIS A 3 -8.97 18.78 -13.55
C HIS A 3 -7.95 17.95 -14.29
N SER A 4 -6.71 18.37 -14.24
CA SER A 4 -5.63 17.68 -14.91
C SER A 4 -4.76 16.84 -13.94
N VAL A 5 -5.07 16.87 -12.65
CA VAL A 5 -4.31 16.10 -11.65
C VAL A 5 -5.27 15.27 -10.82
N ALA A 6 -4.98 13.99 -10.73
CA ALA A 6 -5.67 13.08 -9.83
C ALA A 6 -4.63 12.39 -8.96
N ILE A 7 -4.91 12.28 -7.66
CA ILE A 7 -4.05 11.59 -6.72
C ILE A 7 -4.87 10.50 -6.06
N GLY A 8 -4.52 9.25 -6.33
CA GLY A 8 -5.15 8.12 -5.67
C GLY A 8 -4.34 7.74 -4.44
N VAL A 9 -5.01 7.57 -3.31
CA VAL A 9 -4.35 7.19 -2.05
C VAL A 9 -5.07 5.98 -1.46
N ALA A 10 -4.29 5.02 -0.98
CA ALA A 10 -4.81 3.88 -0.25
C ALA A 10 -4.07 3.74 1.07
N LYS A 11 -4.81 3.51 2.14
CA LYS A 11 -4.25 3.09 3.43
C LYS A 11 -4.63 1.63 3.62
N VAL A 12 -3.64 0.79 3.90
CA VAL A 12 -3.80 -0.65 3.99
C VAL A 12 -3.30 -1.11 5.34
N VAL A 13 -4.12 -1.84 6.07
CA VAL A 13 -3.70 -2.46 7.33
C VAL A 13 -3.43 -3.93 7.06
N LEU A 14 -2.24 -4.38 7.47
CA LEU A 14 -1.82 -5.77 7.35
C LEU A 14 -1.73 -6.41 8.72
N HIS A 15 -2.16 -7.66 8.80
CA HIS A 15 -1.92 -8.51 9.96
C HIS A 15 -0.85 -9.55 9.58
N LEU A 16 0.20 -9.65 10.42
CA LEU A 16 1.33 -10.55 10.21
C LEU A 16 1.39 -11.54 11.37
N PRO A 17 0.57 -12.61 11.35
CA PRO A 17 0.43 -13.49 12.53
C PRO A 17 1.70 -14.24 12.89
N GLU A 18 2.60 -14.47 11.92
CA GLU A 18 3.85 -15.21 12.15
C GLU A 18 5.01 -14.33 12.59
N SER A 19 4.81 -13.01 12.66
CA SER A 19 5.89 -12.10 12.99
C SER A 19 6.18 -12.14 14.49
N GLY A 20 7.40 -12.51 14.86
CA GLY A 20 7.81 -12.64 16.26
C GLY A 20 8.72 -11.53 16.73
N SER A 21 8.99 -10.51 15.93
CA SER A 21 9.85 -9.38 16.30
C SER A 21 9.64 -8.22 15.35
N LEU A 22 10.09 -7.04 15.75
CA LEU A 22 10.10 -5.88 14.85
C LEU A 22 11.01 -6.12 13.66
N LYS A 23 12.13 -6.79 13.86
CA LYS A 23 13.05 -7.10 12.77
C LYS A 23 12.37 -7.97 11.72
N ALA A 24 11.67 -9.02 12.15
CA ALA A 24 10.96 -9.92 11.25
C ALA A 24 9.86 -9.15 10.48
N LYS A 25 9.09 -8.32 11.19
CA LYS A 25 8.07 -7.50 10.54
C LYS A 25 8.66 -6.57 9.50
N ARG A 26 9.75 -5.88 9.84
CA ARG A 26 10.39 -4.93 8.92
C ARG A 26 10.89 -5.62 7.66
N GLN A 27 11.43 -6.83 7.79
CA GLN A 27 11.88 -7.58 6.62
C GLN A 27 10.74 -7.86 5.66
N VAL A 28 9.60 -8.32 6.18
CA VAL A 28 8.42 -8.60 5.36
C VAL A 28 7.87 -7.32 4.74
N VAL A 29 7.66 -6.29 5.56
CA VAL A 29 7.02 -5.03 5.12
C VAL A 29 7.91 -4.29 4.13
N HIS A 30 9.20 -4.13 4.44
CA HIS A 30 10.10 -3.38 3.56
C HIS A 30 10.34 -4.13 2.24
N GLY A 31 10.38 -5.47 2.29
CA GLY A 31 10.47 -6.28 1.08
C GLY A 31 9.24 -6.10 0.19
N LEU A 32 8.06 -6.13 0.81
CA LEU A 32 6.80 -5.92 0.09
C LEU A 32 6.73 -4.52 -0.53
N LEU A 33 7.06 -3.49 0.25
CA LEU A 33 7.05 -2.11 -0.24
C LEU A 33 8.02 -1.92 -1.41
N ARG A 34 9.20 -2.53 -1.33
CA ARG A 34 10.18 -2.43 -2.40
C ARG A 34 9.65 -3.07 -3.69
N ARG A 35 9.00 -4.23 -3.57
CA ARG A 35 8.40 -4.89 -4.73
C ARG A 35 7.25 -4.08 -5.31
N VAL A 36 6.40 -3.50 -4.46
CA VAL A 36 5.30 -2.65 -4.90
C VAL A 36 5.83 -1.44 -5.68
N ARG A 37 6.85 -0.78 -5.16
CA ARG A 37 7.44 0.37 -5.84
C ARG A 37 8.11 -0.01 -7.16
N SER A 38 8.67 -1.20 -7.23
CA SER A 38 9.31 -1.69 -8.45
C SER A 38 8.30 -2.10 -9.51
N GLU A 39 7.20 -2.72 -9.09
CA GLU A 39 6.17 -3.24 -9.99
C GLU A 39 5.23 -2.14 -10.49
N PHE A 40 4.96 -1.17 -9.66
CA PHE A 40 4.02 -0.08 -9.94
C PHE A 40 4.72 1.25 -9.68
N GLN A 41 4.55 2.23 -10.54
CA GLN A 41 5.14 3.55 -10.32
C GLN A 41 4.31 4.32 -9.29
N VAL A 42 4.46 3.93 -8.03
CA VAL A 42 3.72 4.54 -6.91
C VAL A 42 4.67 4.89 -5.78
N SER A 43 4.24 5.81 -4.94
CA SER A 43 4.87 6.04 -3.64
C SER A 43 4.24 5.09 -2.65
N ALA A 44 5.05 4.47 -1.81
CA ALA A 44 4.55 3.54 -0.81
C ALA A 44 5.44 3.59 0.43
N ALA A 45 4.82 3.56 1.60
CA ALA A 45 5.55 3.66 2.86
C ALA A 45 4.78 2.97 3.98
N GLU A 46 5.49 2.54 5.01
CA GLU A 46 4.88 2.15 6.27
C GLU A 46 4.62 3.44 7.07
N VAL A 47 3.37 3.65 7.52
CA VAL A 47 2.96 4.96 8.07
C VAL A 47 2.46 4.91 9.50
N GLY A 48 2.07 3.76 9.99
CA GLY A 48 1.58 3.64 11.37
C GLY A 48 1.88 2.26 11.90
N GLU A 49 1.58 2.06 13.20
CA GLU A 49 1.79 0.77 13.85
C GLU A 49 3.25 0.33 13.82
N LEU A 50 4.18 1.30 13.84
CA LEU A 50 5.59 1.02 13.61
C LEU A 50 6.21 0.10 14.66
N ASP A 51 5.71 0.16 15.90
CA ASP A 51 6.25 -0.63 17.01
C ASP A 51 5.50 -1.95 17.25
N PHE A 52 4.49 -2.25 16.45
CA PHE A 52 3.75 -3.51 16.58
C PHE A 52 4.40 -4.58 15.71
N TRP A 53 4.58 -5.77 16.27
CA TRP A 53 5.25 -6.87 15.55
C TRP A 53 4.35 -7.53 14.51
N GLN A 54 3.05 -7.53 14.76
CA GLN A 54 2.10 -8.32 13.98
C GLN A 54 1.09 -7.49 13.22
N ARG A 55 1.35 -6.18 13.11
CA ARG A 55 0.46 -5.26 12.42
C ARG A 55 1.27 -4.18 11.73
N ALA A 56 0.90 -3.87 10.51
CA ALA A 56 1.54 -2.79 9.74
C ALA A 56 0.46 -1.95 9.08
N GLU A 57 0.72 -0.67 8.99
CA GLU A 57 -0.13 0.28 8.29
C GLU A 57 0.65 0.87 7.14
N LEU A 58 0.19 0.65 5.92
CA LEU A 58 0.87 1.10 4.71
C LEU A 58 0.05 2.19 4.04
N ALA A 59 0.73 3.12 3.40
CA ALA A 59 0.08 4.08 2.53
C ALA A 59 0.69 3.99 1.14
N ILE A 60 -0.16 4.04 0.14
CA ILE A 60 0.23 4.01 -1.27
C ILE A 60 -0.41 5.22 -1.95
N ALA A 61 0.35 5.90 -2.80
CA ALA A 61 -0.18 7.04 -3.54
C ALA A 61 0.31 7.02 -4.98
N ILE A 62 -0.58 7.41 -5.88
CA ILE A 62 -0.26 7.56 -7.30
C ILE A 62 -0.78 8.89 -7.81
N VAL A 63 0.02 9.57 -8.61
CA VAL A 63 -0.37 10.77 -9.32
C VAL A 63 -0.65 10.41 -10.77
N SER A 64 -1.75 10.91 -11.32
CA SER A 64 -2.13 10.66 -12.71
C SER A 64 -2.88 11.86 -13.25
N GLY A 65 -2.90 12.00 -14.57
CA GLY A 65 -3.80 12.95 -15.24
C GLY A 65 -5.21 12.39 -15.39
N ASP A 66 -5.44 11.15 -15.00
CA ASP A 66 -6.71 10.45 -15.19
C ASP A 66 -7.07 9.71 -13.90
N GLY A 67 -8.19 10.12 -13.27
CA GLY A 67 -8.63 9.52 -12.01
C GLY A 67 -8.98 8.04 -12.14
N ARG A 68 -9.55 7.63 -13.27
CA ARG A 68 -9.85 6.21 -13.49
C ARG A 68 -8.57 5.39 -13.49
N HIS A 69 -7.53 5.88 -14.15
CA HIS A 69 -6.23 5.19 -14.18
C HIS A 69 -5.65 5.08 -12.78
N ALA A 70 -5.71 6.17 -12.00
CA ALA A 70 -5.23 6.14 -10.62
C ALA A 70 -5.94 5.06 -9.79
N GLU A 71 -7.26 4.97 -9.93
CA GLU A 71 -8.05 3.95 -9.22
C GLU A 71 -7.69 2.55 -9.68
N GLU A 72 -7.48 2.35 -10.98
CA GLU A 72 -7.09 1.04 -11.53
C GLU A 72 -5.74 0.59 -10.98
N VAL A 73 -4.78 1.51 -10.90
CA VAL A 73 -3.46 1.19 -10.35
C VAL A 73 -3.57 0.84 -8.88
N LEU A 74 -4.34 1.59 -8.10
CA LEU A 74 -4.52 1.25 -6.68
C LEU A 74 -5.14 -0.13 -6.51
N ALA A 75 -6.14 -0.47 -7.32
CA ALA A 75 -6.76 -1.79 -7.27
C ALA A 75 -5.75 -2.90 -7.60
N ALA A 76 -4.90 -2.67 -8.60
CA ALA A 76 -3.85 -3.62 -8.96
C ALA A 76 -2.81 -3.79 -7.85
N VAL A 77 -2.44 -2.69 -7.19
CA VAL A 77 -1.51 -2.75 -6.05
C VAL A 77 -2.10 -3.58 -4.92
N LEU A 78 -3.38 -3.38 -4.60
CA LEU A 78 -4.03 -4.12 -3.51
C LEU A 78 -4.08 -5.62 -3.83
N THR A 79 -4.40 -5.98 -5.07
CA THR A 79 -4.37 -7.37 -5.50
C THR A 79 -2.97 -7.97 -5.40
N TYR A 80 -1.96 -7.20 -5.79
CA TYR A 80 -0.57 -7.63 -5.69
C TYR A 80 -0.18 -7.88 -4.23
N ILE A 81 -0.54 -6.97 -3.33
CA ILE A 81 -0.23 -7.12 -1.90
C ILE A 81 -0.86 -8.39 -1.35
N GLU A 82 -2.12 -8.67 -1.70
CA GLU A 82 -2.78 -9.88 -1.23
C GLU A 82 -2.07 -11.15 -1.65
N SER A 83 -1.52 -11.18 -2.85
CA SER A 83 -0.89 -12.39 -3.39
C SER A 83 0.60 -12.51 -3.10
N HIS A 84 1.26 -11.46 -2.59
CA HIS A 84 2.72 -11.46 -2.41
C HIS A 84 3.16 -11.06 -1.00
N SER A 85 2.32 -11.21 0.00
CA SER A 85 2.59 -10.67 1.34
C SER A 85 3.15 -11.68 2.34
N ASP A 86 3.64 -12.82 1.88
CA ASP A 86 4.32 -13.82 2.74
C ASP A 86 3.55 -14.16 4.02
N GLY A 87 2.28 -14.49 3.87
CA GLY A 87 1.44 -14.88 5.01
C GLY A 87 0.77 -13.71 5.72
N ALA A 88 1.13 -12.47 5.41
CA ALA A 88 0.41 -11.33 5.92
C ALA A 88 -0.95 -11.22 5.22
N ARG A 89 -1.92 -10.64 5.91
CA ARG A 89 -3.26 -10.49 5.36
C ARG A 89 -3.72 -9.06 5.47
N ILE A 90 -4.43 -8.59 4.45
CA ILE A 90 -5.09 -7.29 4.50
C ILE A 90 -6.31 -7.42 5.40
N THR A 91 -6.39 -6.59 6.43
CA THR A 91 -7.52 -6.57 7.35
C THR A 91 -8.38 -5.32 7.20
N ASP A 92 -7.85 -4.28 6.57
CA ASP A 92 -8.61 -3.07 6.34
C ASP A 92 -8.00 -2.27 5.19
N VAL A 93 -8.84 -1.60 4.42
CA VAL A 93 -8.42 -0.74 3.30
C VAL A 93 -9.30 0.51 3.29
N SER A 94 -8.67 1.67 3.16
CA SER A 94 -9.35 2.94 2.90
C SER A 94 -8.73 3.57 1.67
N THR A 95 -9.56 4.10 0.77
CA THR A 95 -9.06 4.74 -0.44
C THR A 95 -9.71 6.10 -0.62
N GLU A 96 -8.99 6.99 -1.29
CA GLU A 96 -9.51 8.30 -1.62
C GLU A 96 -8.91 8.75 -2.96
N LEU A 97 -9.71 9.45 -3.75
CA LEU A 97 -9.25 10.07 -4.99
C LEU A 97 -9.35 11.58 -4.83
N VAL A 98 -8.22 12.25 -4.90
CA VAL A 98 -8.13 13.71 -4.80
C VAL A 98 -7.93 14.28 -6.21
N ARG A 99 -8.69 15.32 -6.54
CA ARG A 99 -8.61 15.96 -7.85
C ARG A 99 -8.24 17.43 -7.70
N LEU A 100 -7.34 17.87 -8.55
CA LEU A 100 -6.93 19.28 -8.63
C LEU A 100 -7.11 19.81 -10.05
#